data_8ba5817f89b12665e6100a2994b19685
#
_entry.id   8ba5817f89b12665e6100a2994b19685
#
_cell.length_a   1.000
_cell.length_b   1.000
_cell.length_c   1.000
_cell.angle_alpha   90.00
_cell.angle_beta   90.00
_cell.angle_gamma   90.00
#
_symmetry.space_group_name_H-M   'P 1'
#
loop_
_entity.id
_entity.type
_entity.pdbx_description
1 polymer ?
#
loop_
_entity_poly.entity_id
_entity_poly.type
_entity_poly.pdbx_seq_one_letter_code
_entity_poly.pdbx_strand_id
1 'polypeptide(L)'
;MKTAARPISSRHILGALSFFMLIAAGVAAIASPPRAKSRQESVPTNDAASLLEGFRHVEVASVSDALEQLTGRKMYMSHRMRPIFPSKFAGFAVTVLLKKEANHDPDALNGMLAAIDHGASNSVYVMVVEDGADIAGMGGLMGTAMASRNFSGAVIDGGVRDVAYLQKIGFPVFAQGIVPSTSISHYRFAGANIPVLCDGVTVSPADIVVADADGVAVVPRAAASQVLAVAQEMDFKEHSMYAYIEKLKSIEEAVKKFGRL
;
A
#
# COMPACT_ATOMS: atom_id res chain seq x y z
N MET A 1 60.75 36.67 -18.02
CA MET A 1 60.74 37.59 -19.16
C MET A 1 59.33 38.04 -19.35
N LYS A 2 59.03 39.21 -18.86
CA LYS A 2 58.78 40.48 -19.58
C LYS A 2 57.53 40.37 -20.43
N THR A 3 56.50 41.03 -19.98
CA THR A 3 56.01 42.41 -20.23
C THR A 3 55.01 42.44 -21.35
N ALA A 4 53.93 43.18 -21.45
CA ALA A 4 53.41 44.41 -20.87
C ALA A 4 52.00 44.56 -21.45
N ALA A 5 50.93 44.93 -20.76
CA ALA A 5 50.45 46.27 -20.49
C ALA A 5 50.02 47.15 -21.69
N ARG A 6 48.66 47.37 -21.74
CA ARG A 6 47.91 48.66 -21.94
C ARG A 6 47.99 49.38 -23.31
N PRO A 7 47.12 50.42 -23.60
CA PRO A 7 45.90 50.93 -23.00
C PRO A 7 44.82 51.50 -23.99
N ILE A 8 43.56 51.78 -23.49
CA ILE A 8 42.76 53.04 -23.57
C ILE A 8 42.61 53.81 -24.90
N SER A 9 41.34 54.09 -25.28
CA SER A 9 40.81 55.40 -25.74
C SER A 9 39.28 55.25 -26.02
N SER A 10 38.38 55.81 -25.34
CA SER A 10 37.68 57.09 -25.08
C SER A 10 37.13 57.82 -26.32
N ARG A 11 35.88 58.32 -26.15
CA ARG A 11 35.14 59.46 -26.78
C ARG A 11 34.25 59.06 -27.96
N HIS A 12 33.03 59.59 -28.11
CA HIS A 12 32.17 60.75 -27.74
C HIS A 12 30.71 60.40 -27.88
N ILE A 13 29.81 60.73 -26.96
CA ILE A 13 28.96 61.95 -26.83
C ILE A 13 28.11 62.28 -28.09
N LEU A 14 26.80 62.23 -27.96
CA LEU A 14 25.68 63.14 -28.32
C LEU A 14 24.45 62.23 -28.37
N GLY A 15 23.37 62.32 -27.64
CA GLY A 15 22.57 63.48 -27.34
C GLY A 15 21.36 63.50 -28.24
N ALA A 16 20.18 63.00 -27.81
CA ALA A 16 18.92 63.54 -28.25
C ALA A 16 17.79 63.10 -27.32
N LEU A 17 17.02 64.06 -26.95
CA LEU A 17 15.89 64.14 -26.04
C LEU A 17 14.64 63.33 -26.51
N SER A 18 13.87 62.94 -25.48
CA SER A 18 12.42 63.02 -25.40
C SER A 18 11.56 62.00 -26.13
N PHE A 19 10.87 61.16 -25.40
CA PHE A 19 9.42 61.19 -25.30
C PHE A 19 8.95 60.25 -24.17
N PHE A 20 8.52 60.84 -23.04
CA PHE A 20 7.83 60.13 -22.01
C PHE A 20 6.41 59.82 -22.47
N MET A 21 6.12 58.56 -22.77
CA MET A 21 4.74 58.08 -22.93
C MET A 21 4.47 57.12 -21.76
N LEU A 22 3.74 57.63 -20.77
CA LEU A 22 3.18 56.85 -19.67
C LEU A 22 2.12 55.89 -20.25
N ILE A 23 2.48 54.62 -20.36
CA ILE A 23 1.47 53.57 -20.54
C ILE A 23 1.25 52.96 -19.15
N ALA A 24 0.12 53.30 -18.53
CA ALA A 24 -0.38 52.64 -17.36
C ALA A 24 -0.84 51.23 -17.76
N ALA A 25 0.03 50.24 -17.60
CA ALA A 25 -0.39 48.84 -17.73
C ALA A 25 -1.12 48.42 -16.44
N GLY A 26 -2.43 48.34 -16.52
CA GLY A 26 -3.25 47.75 -15.45
C GLY A 26 -2.89 46.27 -15.30
N VAL A 27 -2.25 45.92 -14.17
CA VAL A 27 -2.04 44.56 -13.76
C VAL A 27 -3.40 44.00 -13.33
N ALA A 28 -4.09 43.30 -14.23
CA ALA A 28 -5.24 42.49 -13.87
C ALA A 28 -4.73 41.32 -13.03
N ALA A 29 -5.00 41.34 -11.74
CA ALA A 29 -4.77 40.23 -10.84
C ALA A 29 -5.65 39.06 -11.31
N ILE A 30 -5.06 38.07 -11.96
CA ILE A 30 -5.70 36.81 -12.27
C ILE A 30 -5.89 36.08 -10.95
N ALA A 31 -7.10 36.16 -10.38
CA ALA A 31 -7.46 35.38 -9.21
C ALA A 31 -7.41 33.88 -9.58
N SER A 32 -6.51 33.14 -8.93
CA SER A 32 -6.45 31.70 -9.06
C SER A 32 -7.79 31.10 -8.63
N PRO A 33 -8.36 30.13 -9.37
CA PRO A 33 -9.61 29.49 -8.94
C PRO A 33 -9.41 28.78 -7.60
N PRO A 34 -10.42 28.77 -6.72
CA PRO A 34 -10.32 28.09 -5.43
C PRO A 34 -10.04 26.60 -5.68
N ARG A 35 -8.96 26.12 -5.09
CA ARG A 35 -8.54 24.71 -5.07
C ARG A 35 -9.71 23.92 -4.48
N ALA A 36 -10.43 23.16 -5.31
CA ALA A 36 -11.48 22.27 -4.86
C ALA A 36 -10.88 21.32 -3.82
N LYS A 37 -11.26 21.47 -2.56
CA LYS A 37 -11.01 20.47 -1.53
C LYS A 37 -11.78 19.24 -1.97
N SER A 38 -11.08 18.19 -2.39
CA SER A 38 -11.67 16.87 -2.59
C SER A 38 -12.32 16.48 -1.26
N ARG A 39 -13.62 16.55 -1.22
CA ARG A 39 -14.43 16.05 -0.11
C ARG A 39 -14.25 14.54 -0.16
N GLN A 40 -13.38 14.03 0.69
CA GLN A 40 -13.27 12.61 0.96
C GLN A 40 -14.60 12.24 1.63
N GLU A 41 -15.55 11.73 0.85
CA GLU A 41 -16.79 11.18 1.39
C GLU A 41 -16.42 10.03 2.32
N SER A 42 -16.58 10.24 3.60
CA SER A 42 -16.49 9.18 4.59
C SER A 42 -17.65 8.23 4.33
N VAL A 43 -17.34 7.03 3.81
CA VAL A 43 -18.32 5.94 3.73
C VAL A 43 -18.88 5.71 5.13
N PRO A 44 -20.21 5.58 5.30
CA PRO A 44 -20.82 5.30 6.58
C PRO A 44 -20.13 4.10 7.26
N THR A 45 -19.86 4.18 8.55
CA THR A 45 -19.11 3.16 9.30
C THR A 45 -19.72 1.75 9.20
N ASN A 46 -21.04 1.64 9.05
CA ASN A 46 -21.73 0.37 8.84
C ASN A 46 -21.37 -0.29 7.50
N ASP A 47 -21.23 0.48 6.41
CA ASP A 47 -20.87 -0.06 5.10
C ASP A 47 -19.42 -0.58 5.08
N ALA A 48 -18.52 0.10 5.78
CA ALA A 48 -17.11 -0.30 5.83
C ALA A 48 -16.92 -1.61 6.62
N ALA A 49 -17.60 -1.77 7.75
CA ALA A 49 -17.54 -2.99 8.55
C ALA A 49 -18.14 -4.19 7.79
N SER A 50 -19.32 -4.01 7.18
CA SER A 50 -19.99 -5.02 6.36
C SER A 50 -19.15 -5.45 5.16
N LEU A 51 -18.46 -4.49 4.51
CA LEU A 51 -17.57 -4.75 3.39
C LEU A 51 -16.38 -5.62 3.80
N LEU A 52 -15.70 -5.29 4.91
CA LEU A 52 -14.59 -6.10 5.41
C LEU A 52 -15.04 -7.50 5.83
N GLU A 53 -16.22 -7.61 6.47
CA GLU A 53 -16.77 -8.89 6.84
C GLU A 53 -17.05 -9.76 5.61
N GLY A 54 -17.59 -9.17 4.54
CA GLY A 54 -17.73 -9.86 3.26
C GLY A 54 -16.41 -10.41 2.73
N PHE A 55 -15.34 -9.61 2.74
CA PHE A 55 -14.02 -10.06 2.29
C PHE A 55 -13.38 -11.12 3.20
N ARG A 56 -13.72 -11.19 4.48
CA ARG A 56 -13.24 -12.26 5.38
C ARG A 56 -13.83 -13.61 5.06
N HIS A 57 -14.98 -13.64 4.40
CA HIS A 57 -15.72 -14.87 4.08
C HIS A 57 -15.47 -15.43 2.68
N VAL A 58 -14.85 -14.69 1.77
CA VAL A 58 -14.48 -15.16 0.44
C VAL A 58 -13.00 -15.57 0.40
N GLU A 59 -12.64 -16.48 -0.49
CA GLU A 59 -11.26 -16.90 -0.71
C GLU A 59 -10.48 -15.84 -1.50
N VAL A 60 -9.18 -15.69 -1.21
CA VAL A 60 -8.30 -14.73 -1.92
C VAL A 60 -8.21 -15.05 -3.40
N ALA A 61 -8.30 -16.33 -3.78
CA ALA A 61 -8.35 -16.75 -5.17
C ALA A 61 -9.55 -16.12 -5.90
N SER A 62 -10.76 -16.20 -5.32
CA SER A 62 -11.96 -15.58 -5.90
C SER A 62 -11.88 -14.06 -5.95
N VAL A 63 -11.22 -13.43 -4.97
CA VAL A 63 -10.95 -11.97 -4.99
C VAL A 63 -10.00 -11.61 -6.12
N SER A 64 -8.94 -12.41 -6.33
CA SER A 64 -7.98 -12.22 -7.41
C SER A 64 -8.62 -12.32 -8.79
N ASP A 65 -9.44 -13.36 -9.00
CA ASP A 65 -10.16 -13.58 -10.25
C ASP A 65 -11.16 -12.45 -10.54
N ALA A 66 -11.89 -11.98 -9.52
CA ALA A 66 -12.80 -10.86 -9.65
C ALA A 66 -12.07 -9.56 -10.03
N LEU A 67 -10.89 -9.31 -9.44
CA LEU A 67 -10.04 -8.17 -9.78
C LEU A 67 -9.56 -8.25 -11.23
N GLU A 68 -9.10 -9.41 -11.68
CA GLU A 68 -8.63 -9.59 -13.05
C GLU A 68 -9.79 -9.43 -14.04
N GLN A 69 -10.95 -10.02 -13.77
CA GLN A 69 -12.14 -9.87 -14.60
C GLN A 69 -12.60 -8.41 -14.73
N LEU A 70 -12.57 -7.64 -13.65
CA LEU A 70 -13.07 -6.27 -13.62
C LEU A 70 -12.06 -5.23 -14.10
N THR A 71 -10.77 -5.48 -13.92
CA THR A 71 -9.73 -4.48 -14.17
C THR A 71 -8.72 -4.88 -15.24
N GLY A 72 -8.64 -6.14 -15.61
CA GLY A 72 -7.59 -6.70 -16.46
C GLY A 72 -6.19 -6.65 -15.83
N ARG A 73 -6.08 -6.45 -14.52
CA ARG A 73 -4.82 -6.22 -13.83
C ARG A 73 -4.55 -7.27 -12.76
N LYS A 74 -3.27 -7.67 -12.66
CA LYS A 74 -2.76 -8.45 -11.55
C LYS A 74 -2.71 -7.57 -10.29
N MET A 75 -3.50 -7.93 -9.28
CA MET A 75 -3.60 -7.21 -8.02
C MET A 75 -3.31 -8.11 -6.81
N TYR A 76 -2.48 -9.14 -6.98
CA TYR A 76 -2.00 -10.02 -5.92
C TYR A 76 -0.47 -10.02 -5.85
N MET A 77 0.05 -10.17 -4.63
CA MET A 77 1.49 -10.22 -4.35
C MET A 77 2.11 -11.52 -4.85
N SER A 78 3.42 -11.58 -4.99
CA SER A 78 4.09 -12.76 -5.50
C SER A 78 4.03 -13.94 -4.53
N HIS A 79 4.40 -15.12 -5.01
CA HIS A 79 4.49 -16.33 -4.19
C HIS A 79 5.48 -16.25 -3.03
N ARG A 80 6.30 -15.19 -2.96
CA ARG A 80 7.22 -14.94 -1.84
C ARG A 80 6.50 -14.40 -0.60
N MET A 81 5.40 -13.70 -0.80
CA MET A 81 4.58 -13.17 0.29
C MET A 81 3.73 -14.30 0.89
N ARG A 82 4.13 -14.82 2.05
CA ARG A 82 3.51 -15.99 2.67
C ARG A 82 3.08 -15.73 4.11
N PRO A 83 2.02 -16.41 4.58
CA PRO A 83 1.66 -16.38 5.99
C PRO A 83 2.77 -17.02 6.82
N ILE A 84 3.15 -16.35 7.92
CA ILE A 84 4.16 -16.86 8.85
C ILE A 84 3.61 -18.05 9.67
N PHE A 85 2.30 -18.07 9.84
CA PHE A 85 1.52 -19.22 10.34
C PHE A 85 0.11 -19.12 9.72
N PRO A 86 -0.65 -20.23 9.63
CA PRO A 86 -1.97 -20.24 9.02
C PRO A 86 -2.88 -19.15 9.58
N SER A 87 -3.33 -18.26 8.72
CA SER A 87 -4.17 -17.12 9.09
C SER A 87 -4.93 -16.57 7.88
N LYS A 88 -6.07 -15.90 8.16
CA LYS A 88 -6.90 -15.22 7.17
C LYS A 88 -7.37 -13.89 7.75
N PHE A 89 -7.34 -12.83 6.94
CA PHE A 89 -7.86 -11.53 7.35
C PHE A 89 -8.27 -10.65 6.15
N ALA A 90 -9.06 -9.63 6.44
CA ALA A 90 -9.26 -8.47 5.57
C ALA A 90 -9.22 -7.19 6.40
N GLY A 91 -8.66 -6.11 5.84
CA GLY A 91 -8.61 -4.82 6.52
C GLY A 91 -8.13 -3.70 5.62
N PHE A 92 -8.20 -2.46 6.12
CA PHE A 92 -7.78 -1.26 5.40
C PHE A 92 -6.27 -1.04 5.52
N ALA A 93 -5.60 -0.77 4.41
CA ALA A 93 -4.17 -0.56 4.38
C ALA A 93 -3.73 0.71 5.12
N VAL A 94 -2.82 0.54 6.09
CA VAL A 94 -1.94 1.56 6.65
C VAL A 94 -0.56 1.29 6.09
N THR A 95 -0.12 2.09 5.13
CA THR A 95 1.12 1.87 4.39
C THR A 95 2.31 2.54 5.06
N VAL A 96 3.47 1.89 5.03
CA VAL A 96 4.75 2.40 5.56
C VAL A 96 5.89 2.03 4.63
N LEU A 97 6.80 2.98 4.43
CA LEU A 97 8.01 2.79 3.65
C LEU A 97 9.25 3.03 4.52
N LEU A 98 10.14 2.05 4.52
CA LEU A 98 11.49 2.17 5.06
C LEU A 98 12.52 2.18 3.93
N LYS A 99 13.42 3.16 3.96
CA LYS A 99 14.55 3.29 3.03
C LYS A 99 15.83 2.80 3.66
N LYS A 100 16.65 2.12 2.87
CA LYS A 100 17.95 1.63 3.31
C LYS A 100 18.90 2.80 3.54
N GLU A 101 19.27 3.02 4.77
CA GLU A 101 20.15 4.12 5.19
C GLU A 101 20.83 3.74 6.50
N ALA A 102 22.16 3.47 6.46
CA ALA A 102 22.94 3.26 7.67
C ALA A 102 22.96 4.56 8.50
N ASN A 103 22.58 4.48 9.75
CA ASN A 103 22.48 5.65 10.62
C ASN A 103 22.71 5.28 12.11
N HIS A 104 22.89 6.31 12.95
CA HIS A 104 22.94 6.22 14.39
C HIS A 104 21.86 7.10 15.05
N ASP A 105 20.85 7.51 14.29
CA ASP A 105 19.75 8.34 14.74
C ASP A 105 18.74 7.46 15.53
N PRO A 106 18.53 7.70 16.82
CA PRO A 106 17.59 6.93 17.63
C PRO A 106 16.15 7.11 17.17
N ASP A 107 15.84 8.21 16.44
CA ASP A 107 14.51 8.56 15.98
C ASP A 107 14.24 8.12 14.53
N ALA A 108 15.22 7.49 13.88
CA ALA A 108 15.15 7.11 12.46
C ALA A 108 13.89 6.32 12.07
N LEU A 109 13.31 5.56 13.00
CA LEU A 109 12.18 4.68 12.78
C LEU A 109 10.89 5.11 13.51
N ASN A 110 10.88 6.27 14.20
CA ASN A 110 9.73 6.71 15.00
C ASN A 110 8.44 6.84 14.18
N GLY A 111 8.53 7.23 12.91
CA GLY A 111 7.37 7.37 12.04
C GLY A 111 6.64 6.05 11.76
N MET A 112 7.36 4.90 11.73
CA MET A 112 6.71 3.60 11.57
C MET A 112 5.92 3.16 12.82
N LEU A 113 6.40 3.55 14.02
CA LEU A 113 5.71 3.30 15.28
C LEU A 113 4.47 4.20 15.40
N ALA A 114 4.62 5.48 15.04
CA ALA A 114 3.51 6.44 15.00
C ALA A 114 2.38 5.99 14.04
N ALA A 115 2.71 5.32 12.92
CA ALA A 115 1.71 4.77 12.01
C ALA A 115 0.86 3.67 12.66
N ILE A 116 1.41 2.90 13.60
CA ILE A 116 0.66 1.94 14.41
C ILE A 116 -0.22 2.69 15.40
N ASP A 117 0.36 3.63 16.16
CA ASP A 117 -0.35 4.36 17.22
C ASP A 117 -1.53 5.21 16.71
N HIS A 118 -1.46 5.68 15.47
CA HIS A 118 -2.54 6.46 14.83
C HIS A 118 -3.42 5.62 13.90
N GLY A 119 -3.12 4.33 13.70
CA GLY A 119 -3.92 3.45 12.88
C GLY A 119 -5.29 3.12 13.50
N ALA A 120 -6.31 3.01 12.66
CA ALA A 120 -7.66 2.64 13.08
C ALA A 120 -7.79 1.13 13.33
N SER A 121 -8.83 0.72 14.08
CA SER A 121 -9.23 -0.69 14.17
C SER A 121 -9.54 -1.25 12.78
N ASN A 122 -9.32 -2.54 12.58
CA ASN A 122 -9.43 -3.25 11.31
C ASN A 122 -8.43 -2.76 10.22
N SER A 123 -7.35 -2.10 10.59
CA SER A 123 -6.26 -1.81 9.67
C SER A 123 -5.40 -3.04 9.40
N VAL A 124 -4.80 -3.08 8.21
CA VAL A 124 -3.67 -3.96 7.87
C VAL A 124 -2.44 -3.09 7.72
N TYR A 125 -1.40 -3.40 8.49
CA TYR A 125 -0.13 -2.69 8.41
C TYR A 125 0.67 -3.21 7.22
N VAL A 126 0.84 -2.41 6.17
CA VAL A 126 1.56 -2.78 4.95
C VAL A 126 2.89 -2.04 4.94
N MET A 127 3.97 -2.75 5.23
CA MET A 127 5.31 -2.18 5.27
C MET A 127 6.17 -2.67 4.12
N VAL A 128 6.82 -1.74 3.44
CA VAL A 128 7.87 -2.02 2.46
C VAL A 128 9.22 -1.68 3.08
N VAL A 129 10.11 -2.67 3.12
CA VAL A 129 11.51 -2.53 3.52
C VAL A 129 12.36 -2.58 2.25
N GLU A 130 12.91 -1.45 1.82
CA GLU A 130 13.71 -1.38 0.60
C GLU A 130 14.89 -2.36 0.64
N ASP A 131 14.98 -3.27 -0.36
CA ASP A 131 15.97 -4.35 -0.41
C ASP A 131 16.05 -5.18 0.89
N GLY A 132 14.92 -5.36 1.57
CA GLY A 132 14.83 -5.89 2.94
C GLY A 132 14.57 -7.38 3.06
N ALA A 133 14.87 -8.22 2.06
CA ALA A 133 14.58 -9.66 2.12
C ALA A 133 15.18 -10.34 3.37
N ASP A 134 16.39 -9.95 3.77
CA ASP A 134 17.09 -10.47 4.95
C ASP A 134 17.06 -9.51 6.16
N ILE A 135 16.10 -8.59 6.18
CA ILE A 135 15.92 -7.61 7.26
C ILE A 135 14.54 -7.77 7.90
N ALA A 136 14.52 -7.95 9.23
CA ALA A 136 13.26 -7.93 9.96
C ALA A 136 12.74 -6.49 10.08
N GLY A 137 11.66 -6.21 9.35
CA GLY A 137 10.91 -4.94 9.43
C GLY A 137 10.06 -4.85 10.69
N MET A 138 9.60 -6.00 11.21
CA MET A 138 8.81 -6.05 12.46
C MET A 138 9.12 -7.28 13.30
N GLY A 139 8.68 -7.23 14.55
CA GLY A 139 8.74 -8.32 15.51
C GLY A 139 7.64 -8.24 16.56
N GLY A 140 7.84 -8.94 17.69
CA GLY A 140 6.84 -9.12 18.73
C GLY A 140 6.29 -7.84 19.35
N LEU A 141 7.10 -6.80 19.55
CA LEU A 141 6.64 -5.53 20.12
C LEU A 141 5.62 -4.83 19.22
N MET A 142 5.93 -4.73 17.92
CA MET A 142 5.02 -4.13 16.94
C MET A 142 3.74 -4.96 16.78
N GLY A 143 3.88 -6.30 16.73
CA GLY A 143 2.73 -7.21 16.68
C GLY A 143 1.79 -7.05 17.89
N THR A 144 2.36 -6.90 19.09
CA THR A 144 1.58 -6.63 20.32
C THR A 144 0.85 -5.30 20.25
N ALA A 145 1.54 -4.24 19.81
CA ALA A 145 0.93 -2.92 19.68
C ALA A 145 -0.24 -2.93 18.67
N MET A 146 -0.05 -3.55 17.50
CA MET A 146 -1.09 -3.70 16.49
C MET A 146 -2.27 -4.55 16.97
N ALA A 147 -2.01 -5.69 17.62
CA ALA A 147 -3.04 -6.54 18.21
C ALA A 147 -3.88 -5.79 19.25
N SER A 148 -3.25 -5.03 20.15
CA SER A 148 -3.94 -4.25 21.19
C SER A 148 -4.81 -3.12 20.61
N ARG A 149 -4.55 -2.71 19.36
CA ARG A 149 -5.32 -1.70 18.64
C ARG A 149 -6.32 -2.29 17.65
N ASN A 150 -6.51 -3.62 17.68
CA ASN A 150 -7.41 -4.35 16.80
C ASN A 150 -7.07 -4.19 15.30
N PHE A 151 -5.80 -4.16 14.94
CA PHE A 151 -5.39 -4.36 13.55
C PHE A 151 -5.76 -5.78 13.11
N SER A 152 -6.17 -5.93 11.85
CA SER A 152 -6.52 -7.24 11.27
C SER A 152 -5.29 -8.10 11.00
N GLY A 153 -4.14 -7.48 10.75
CA GLY A 153 -2.89 -8.19 10.45
C GLY A 153 -1.82 -7.26 9.91
N ALA A 154 -0.71 -7.86 9.47
CA ALA A 154 0.41 -7.14 8.83
C ALA A 154 0.89 -7.86 7.57
N VAL A 155 1.35 -7.08 6.58
CA VAL A 155 2.01 -7.53 5.36
C VAL A 155 3.35 -6.81 5.27
N ILE A 156 4.44 -7.56 5.25
CA ILE A 156 5.80 -7.04 5.33
C ILE A 156 6.58 -7.46 4.07
N ASP A 157 6.81 -6.52 3.17
CA ASP A 157 7.73 -6.71 2.04
C ASP A 157 9.17 -6.62 2.57
N GLY A 158 9.61 -7.73 3.14
CA GLY A 158 10.83 -7.92 3.90
C GLY A 158 10.69 -9.10 4.85
N GLY A 159 11.63 -9.23 5.80
CA GLY A 159 11.62 -10.25 6.84
C GLY A 159 10.85 -9.85 8.10
N VAL A 160 10.57 -10.85 8.93
CA VAL A 160 10.00 -10.68 10.28
C VAL A 160 10.75 -11.53 11.29
N ARG A 161 10.64 -11.21 12.59
CA ARG A 161 11.22 -11.98 13.70
C ARG A 161 10.19 -12.22 14.81
N ASP A 162 10.60 -12.90 15.87
CA ASP A 162 9.78 -13.21 17.06
C ASP A 162 8.52 -14.03 16.72
N VAL A 163 8.60 -14.91 15.72
CA VAL A 163 7.45 -15.65 15.13
C VAL A 163 6.71 -16.49 16.17
N ALA A 164 7.42 -17.18 17.07
CA ALA A 164 6.78 -17.96 18.13
C ALA A 164 5.89 -17.08 19.03
N TYR A 165 6.31 -15.85 19.29
CA TYR A 165 5.52 -14.90 20.08
C TYR A 165 4.33 -14.37 19.29
N LEU A 166 4.52 -14.00 18.01
CA LEU A 166 3.44 -13.56 17.11
C LEU A 166 2.35 -14.63 16.98
N GLN A 167 2.77 -15.88 16.84
CA GLN A 167 1.86 -17.03 16.82
C GLN A 167 1.12 -17.22 18.16
N LYS A 168 1.82 -17.07 19.28
CA LYS A 168 1.23 -17.17 20.63
C LYS A 168 0.13 -16.14 20.86
N ILE A 169 0.31 -14.90 20.39
CA ILE A 169 -0.69 -13.83 20.51
C ILE A 169 -1.74 -13.87 19.39
N GLY A 170 -1.60 -14.78 18.42
CA GLY A 170 -2.53 -14.94 17.28
C GLY A 170 -2.57 -13.75 16.34
N PHE A 171 -1.51 -12.93 16.25
CA PHE A 171 -1.50 -11.76 15.37
C PHE A 171 -1.04 -12.15 13.96
N PRO A 172 -1.93 -12.09 12.92
CA PRO A 172 -1.63 -12.55 11.58
C PRO A 172 -0.53 -11.71 10.90
N VAL A 173 0.47 -12.38 10.32
CA VAL A 173 1.55 -11.72 9.59
C VAL A 173 1.86 -12.47 8.31
N PHE A 174 1.98 -11.72 7.21
CA PHE A 174 2.51 -12.18 5.93
C PHE A 174 3.84 -11.48 5.68
N ALA A 175 4.84 -12.23 5.22
CA ALA A 175 6.18 -11.68 4.96
C ALA A 175 6.90 -12.49 3.88
N GLN A 176 8.01 -11.97 3.37
CA GLN A 176 8.88 -12.69 2.43
C GLN A 176 9.74 -13.75 3.14
N GLY A 177 9.95 -13.63 4.45
CA GLY A 177 10.75 -14.59 5.20
C GLY A 177 10.83 -14.31 6.70
N ILE A 178 11.51 -15.23 7.40
CA ILE A 178 11.77 -15.14 8.83
C ILE A 178 13.27 -14.97 8.99
N VAL A 179 13.70 -13.87 9.63
CA VAL A 179 15.11 -13.55 9.83
C VAL A 179 15.33 -12.92 11.22
N PRO A 180 16.41 -13.25 11.96
CA PRO A 180 16.67 -12.74 13.31
C PRO A 180 17.30 -11.33 13.32
N SER A 181 17.32 -10.63 12.20
CA SER A 181 17.98 -9.34 12.03
C SER A 181 17.15 -8.17 12.59
N THR A 182 17.58 -6.95 12.32
CA THR A 182 16.87 -5.72 12.72
C THR A 182 17.00 -4.64 11.64
N SER A 183 15.99 -3.79 11.53
CA SER A 183 16.02 -2.57 10.73
C SER A 183 16.70 -1.38 11.44
N ILE A 184 16.89 -1.46 12.77
CA ILE A 184 17.53 -0.42 13.59
C ILE A 184 18.96 -0.19 13.09
N SER A 185 19.36 1.07 12.94
CA SER A 185 20.64 1.55 12.40
C SER A 185 20.92 1.21 10.94
N HIS A 186 20.04 0.49 10.27
CA HIS A 186 20.19 0.10 8.86
C HIS A 186 19.15 0.76 7.93
N TYR A 187 18.05 1.27 8.50
CA TYR A 187 16.94 1.85 7.76
C TYR A 187 16.46 3.15 8.39
N ARG A 188 15.85 3.99 7.55
CA ARG A 188 15.13 5.20 7.96
C ARG A 188 13.69 5.14 7.48
N PHE A 189 12.78 5.61 8.32
CA PHE A 189 11.39 5.85 7.93
C PHE A 189 11.31 6.91 6.84
N ALA A 190 10.69 6.58 5.72
CA ALA A 190 10.54 7.47 4.57
C ALA A 190 9.12 8.02 4.42
N GLY A 191 8.11 7.35 4.97
CA GLY A 191 6.74 7.83 4.93
C GLY A 191 5.72 6.80 5.40
N ALA A 192 4.56 7.30 5.85
CA ALA A 192 3.38 6.50 6.13
C ALA A 192 2.16 7.09 5.42
N ASN A 193 1.16 6.26 5.18
CA ASN A 193 -0.07 6.65 4.47
C ASN A 193 0.23 7.29 3.10
N ILE A 194 1.18 6.72 2.38
CA ILE A 194 1.55 7.04 0.99
C ILE A 194 1.39 5.77 0.15
N PRO A 195 1.15 5.87 -1.17
CA PRO A 195 1.22 4.70 -2.04
C PRO A 195 2.60 4.03 -1.97
N VAL A 196 2.62 2.71 -1.81
CA VAL A 196 3.85 1.91 -1.77
C VAL A 196 3.77 0.77 -2.78
N LEU A 197 4.91 0.38 -3.34
CA LEU A 197 5.01 -0.83 -4.18
C LEU A 197 5.42 -1.99 -3.26
N CYS A 198 4.46 -2.83 -2.88
CA CYS A 198 4.66 -3.97 -1.99
C CYS A 198 4.63 -5.27 -2.80
N ASP A 199 5.75 -5.98 -2.84
CA ASP A 199 5.94 -7.25 -3.59
C ASP A 199 5.29 -7.25 -4.99
N GLY A 200 5.52 -6.17 -5.75
CA GLY A 200 5.04 -6.01 -7.13
C GLY A 200 3.62 -5.43 -7.28
N VAL A 201 2.93 -5.12 -6.19
CA VAL A 201 1.59 -4.50 -6.21
C VAL A 201 1.62 -3.12 -5.57
N THR A 202 1.07 -2.12 -6.23
CA THR A 202 0.88 -0.80 -5.61
C THR A 202 -0.27 -0.87 -4.62
N VAL A 203 0.03 -0.54 -3.36
CA VAL A 203 -0.95 -0.44 -2.26
C VAL A 203 -1.10 1.03 -1.89
N SER A 204 -2.30 1.55 -2.02
CA SER A 204 -2.63 2.90 -1.58
C SER A 204 -3.23 2.88 -0.16
N PRO A 205 -3.10 3.98 0.61
CA PRO A 205 -3.77 4.09 1.89
C PRO A 205 -5.28 3.82 1.77
N ALA A 206 -5.82 3.05 2.70
CA ALA A 206 -7.21 2.62 2.76
C ALA A 206 -7.68 1.66 1.65
N ASP A 207 -6.81 1.16 0.75
CA ASP A 207 -7.13 -0.02 -0.04
C ASP A 207 -7.44 -1.21 0.87
N ILE A 208 -8.25 -2.16 0.41
CA ILE A 208 -8.54 -3.35 1.20
C ILE A 208 -7.49 -4.42 0.87
N VAL A 209 -6.84 -4.90 1.91
CA VAL A 209 -5.89 -6.02 1.83
C VAL A 209 -6.60 -7.26 2.33
N VAL A 210 -6.67 -8.28 1.48
CA VAL A 210 -7.28 -9.59 1.78
C VAL A 210 -6.18 -10.64 1.71
N ALA A 211 -6.10 -11.48 2.72
CA ALA A 211 -5.02 -12.47 2.83
C ALA A 211 -5.53 -13.79 3.41
N ASP A 212 -5.08 -14.91 2.85
CA ASP A 212 -5.27 -16.27 3.34
C ASP A 212 -4.09 -17.18 2.97
N ALA A 213 -4.26 -18.49 3.03
CA ALA A 213 -3.20 -19.47 2.76
C ALA A 213 -2.62 -19.36 1.34
N ASP A 214 -3.39 -18.87 0.36
CA ASP A 214 -2.94 -18.71 -1.02
C ASP A 214 -2.05 -17.49 -1.23
N GLY A 215 -2.24 -16.44 -0.42
CA GLY A 215 -1.42 -15.24 -0.49
C GLY A 215 -2.16 -13.96 -0.10
N VAL A 216 -1.81 -12.86 -0.76
CA VAL A 216 -2.33 -11.52 -0.47
C VAL A 216 -2.83 -10.86 -1.75
N ALA A 217 -4.08 -10.43 -1.77
CA ALA A 217 -4.67 -9.59 -2.81
C ALA A 217 -4.95 -8.17 -2.28
N VAL A 218 -4.85 -7.19 -3.17
CA VAL A 218 -5.08 -5.77 -2.88
C VAL A 218 -6.25 -5.26 -3.70
N VAL A 219 -7.29 -4.82 -3.04
CA VAL A 219 -8.52 -4.32 -3.67
C VAL A 219 -8.55 -2.80 -3.56
N PRO A 220 -8.49 -2.06 -4.68
CA PRO A 220 -8.63 -0.60 -4.65
C PRO A 220 -9.93 -0.21 -3.96
N ARG A 221 -9.86 0.74 -3.03
CA ARG A 221 -11.00 1.16 -2.21
C ARG A 221 -12.24 1.51 -3.04
N ALA A 222 -12.04 2.19 -4.17
CA ALA A 222 -13.13 2.62 -5.05
C ALA A 222 -13.86 1.46 -5.75
N ALA A 223 -13.19 0.30 -5.95
CA ALA A 223 -13.76 -0.86 -6.61
C ALA A 223 -14.30 -1.93 -5.63
N ALA A 224 -14.11 -1.71 -4.33
CA ALA A 224 -14.24 -2.76 -3.32
C ALA A 224 -15.63 -3.43 -3.30
N SER A 225 -16.70 -2.66 -3.35
CA SER A 225 -18.06 -3.24 -3.35
C SER A 225 -18.36 -4.07 -4.59
N GLN A 226 -17.87 -3.63 -5.75
CA GLN A 226 -18.05 -4.36 -7.01
C GLN A 226 -17.21 -5.64 -7.03
N VAL A 227 -15.96 -5.56 -6.59
CA VAL A 227 -15.07 -6.73 -6.48
C VAL A 227 -15.65 -7.75 -5.52
N LEU A 228 -16.13 -7.32 -4.34
CA LEU A 228 -16.74 -8.23 -3.37
C LEU A 228 -17.95 -8.98 -3.96
N ALA A 229 -18.84 -8.27 -4.64
CA ALA A 229 -20.03 -8.89 -5.24
C ALA A 229 -19.66 -9.98 -6.26
N VAL A 230 -18.69 -9.70 -7.13
CA VAL A 230 -18.21 -10.68 -8.13
C VAL A 230 -17.46 -11.83 -7.45
N ALA A 231 -16.60 -11.54 -6.47
CA ALA A 231 -15.86 -12.56 -5.73
C ALA A 231 -16.80 -13.53 -4.98
N GLN A 232 -17.85 -12.99 -4.33
CA GLN A 232 -18.86 -13.81 -3.64
C GLN A 232 -19.62 -14.73 -4.59
N GLU A 233 -19.97 -14.25 -5.79
CA GLU A 233 -20.61 -15.08 -6.81
C GLU A 233 -19.68 -16.21 -7.29
N MET A 234 -18.40 -15.90 -7.52
CA MET A 234 -17.40 -16.87 -7.94
C MET A 234 -17.18 -17.93 -6.87
N ASP A 235 -16.94 -17.51 -5.63
CA ASP A 235 -16.73 -18.35 -4.47
C ASP A 235 -17.92 -19.32 -4.23
N PHE A 236 -19.15 -18.81 -4.30
CA PHE A 236 -20.36 -19.61 -4.19
C PHE A 236 -20.48 -20.68 -5.28
N LYS A 237 -20.19 -20.32 -6.54
CA LYS A 237 -20.23 -21.27 -7.66
C LYS A 237 -19.21 -22.38 -7.47
N GLU A 238 -17.97 -22.01 -7.11
CA GLU A 238 -16.89 -22.97 -6.91
C GLU A 238 -17.19 -23.95 -5.77
N HIS A 239 -17.60 -23.46 -4.62
CA HIS A 239 -18.00 -24.33 -3.50
C HIS A 239 -19.19 -25.25 -3.85
N SER A 240 -20.13 -24.78 -4.66
CA SER A 240 -21.21 -25.59 -5.17
C SER A 240 -20.74 -26.72 -6.11
N MET A 241 -19.66 -26.47 -6.86
CA MET A 241 -19.08 -27.48 -7.77
C MET A 241 -18.39 -28.60 -7.00
N TYR A 242 -17.75 -28.36 -5.86
CA TYR A 242 -17.03 -29.39 -5.10
C TYR A 242 -17.93 -30.57 -4.76
N ALA A 243 -19.10 -30.33 -4.14
CA ALA A 243 -20.05 -31.37 -3.82
C ALA A 243 -20.59 -32.11 -5.07
N TYR A 244 -20.72 -31.35 -6.17
CA TYR A 244 -21.20 -31.94 -7.44
C TYR A 244 -20.13 -32.83 -8.08
N ILE A 245 -18.86 -32.42 -8.07
CA ILE A 245 -17.71 -33.20 -8.54
C ILE A 245 -17.58 -34.48 -7.69
N GLU A 246 -17.66 -34.36 -6.37
CA GLU A 246 -17.60 -35.52 -5.46
C GLU A 246 -18.68 -36.56 -5.77
N LYS A 247 -19.89 -36.10 -6.06
CA LYS A 247 -21.02 -36.98 -6.38
C LYS A 247 -20.87 -37.66 -7.73
N LEU A 248 -20.49 -36.92 -8.77
CA LEU A 248 -20.45 -37.44 -10.16
C LEU A 248 -19.09 -38.01 -10.56
N LYS A 249 -18.04 -37.72 -9.77
CA LYS A 249 -16.65 -38.06 -10.10
C LYS A 249 -16.20 -37.50 -11.47
N SER A 250 -16.77 -36.32 -11.86
CA SER A 250 -16.51 -35.66 -13.14
C SER A 250 -16.49 -34.16 -12.97
N ILE A 251 -15.33 -33.55 -13.26
CA ILE A 251 -15.17 -32.09 -13.31
C ILE A 251 -15.86 -31.52 -14.57
N GLU A 252 -15.82 -32.22 -15.68
CA GLU A 252 -16.45 -31.76 -16.93
C GLU A 252 -17.95 -31.54 -16.77
N GLU A 253 -18.64 -32.47 -16.11
CA GLU A 253 -20.07 -32.35 -15.84
C GLU A 253 -20.42 -31.21 -14.88
N ALA A 254 -19.54 -30.94 -13.90
CA ALA A 254 -19.68 -29.78 -13.02
C ALA A 254 -19.52 -28.48 -13.79
N VAL A 255 -18.45 -28.35 -14.61
CA VAL A 255 -18.20 -27.17 -15.44
C VAL A 255 -19.33 -26.90 -16.43
N LYS A 256 -19.84 -27.94 -17.10
CA LYS A 256 -21.01 -27.80 -17.99
C LYS A 256 -22.25 -27.26 -17.26
N LYS A 257 -22.45 -27.68 -16.00
CA LYS A 257 -23.60 -27.26 -15.22
C LYS A 257 -23.47 -25.82 -14.68
N PHE A 258 -22.31 -25.44 -14.17
CA PHE A 258 -22.12 -24.17 -13.49
C PHE A 258 -21.50 -23.10 -14.38
N GLY A 259 -20.99 -23.48 -15.58
CA GLY A 259 -20.51 -22.55 -16.59
C GLY A 259 -19.21 -21.83 -16.23
N ARG A 260 -18.36 -22.45 -15.39
CA ARG A 260 -17.08 -21.87 -14.97
C ARG A 260 -15.99 -22.94 -14.90
N LEU A 261 -14.78 -22.54 -15.28
CA LEU A 261 -13.49 -23.09 -14.88
C LEU A 261 -12.70 -21.95 -14.27
#